data_a64c8bdbe60aa67ff5625938deffd2db
#
_entry.id   a64c8bdbe60aa67ff5625938deffd2db
#
_cell.length_a   1.000
_cell.length_b   1.000
_cell.length_c   1.000
_cell.angle_alpha   90.00
_cell.angle_beta   90.00
_cell.angle_gamma   90.00
#
_symmetry.space_group_name_H-M   'P 1'
#
loop_
_entity.id
_entity.type
_entity.pdbx_description
1 polymer ?
#
loop_
_entity_poly.entity_id
_entity_poly.type
_entity_poly.pdbx_seq_one_letter_code
_entity_poly.pdbx_strand_id
1 'polypeptide(L)'
;MQNNYIPNIDISSLITSDFDNENYKNVSKEIKKASEEIGFFTVTGHGISNTKIEKLLSTCRHFFYSSDKEKLKIAPKKWNPNTDTVYRGYFPSSVNGKEGLDIGDPLLSNDMKDLLAKEKFEVNHDMSYLNPEWQMVIDDYYNSIFDLGMKLFKSIISVYSSNIDLADMAFVRPKTLSTLRFNFYPKQDQPVEISEQDGVALGCETHVDSGIMTILYQDKKGGLQVQNRHT
;
A
#
# COMPACT_ATOMS: atom_id res chain seq x y z
N MET A 1 16.02 -24.77 16.20
CA MET A 1 16.01 -24.29 14.81
C MET A 1 14.95 -23.20 14.76
N GLN A 2 15.36 -21.94 14.68
CA GLN A 2 14.39 -20.83 14.50
C GLN A 2 13.84 -20.93 13.07
N ASN A 3 12.54 -21.02 12.98
CA ASN A 3 11.83 -21.12 11.71
C ASN A 3 11.86 -19.74 11.02
N ASN A 4 12.71 -19.55 10.02
CA ASN A 4 12.77 -18.33 9.18
C ASN A 4 11.56 -18.28 8.19
N TYR A 5 10.41 -18.74 8.62
CA TYR A 5 9.25 -18.90 7.76
C TYR A 5 8.21 -17.79 8.04
N ILE A 6 7.87 -17.03 7.01
CA ILE A 6 6.75 -16.08 7.07
C ILE A 6 5.44 -16.90 6.92
N PRO A 7 4.53 -16.85 7.91
CA PRO A 7 3.28 -17.60 7.84
C PRO A 7 2.43 -17.19 6.63
N ASN A 8 1.78 -18.18 6.02
CA ASN A 8 0.78 -17.97 4.99
C ASN A 8 -0.60 -18.32 5.56
N ILE A 9 -1.49 -17.33 5.63
CA ILE A 9 -2.78 -17.44 6.28
C ILE A 9 -3.89 -17.35 5.23
N ASP A 10 -4.77 -18.32 5.17
CA ASP A 10 -6.00 -18.26 4.37
C ASP A 10 -7.05 -17.45 5.12
N ILE A 11 -7.36 -16.27 4.59
CA ILE A 11 -8.32 -15.34 5.19
C ILE A 11 -9.71 -15.41 4.57
N SER A 12 -10.05 -16.47 3.84
CA SER A 12 -11.37 -16.63 3.18
C SER A 12 -12.53 -16.45 4.15
N SER A 13 -12.38 -16.91 5.40
CA SER A 13 -13.40 -16.76 6.43
C SER A 13 -13.65 -15.32 6.86
N LEU A 14 -12.63 -14.44 6.78
CA LEU A 14 -12.80 -13.01 7.04
C LEU A 14 -13.61 -12.31 5.93
N ILE A 15 -13.66 -12.91 4.75
CA ILE A 15 -14.37 -12.36 3.59
C ILE A 15 -15.83 -12.83 3.56
N THR A 16 -16.08 -14.09 3.96
CA THR A 16 -17.35 -14.78 3.73
C THR A 16 -18.18 -15.02 4.99
N SER A 17 -17.61 -14.82 6.18
CA SER A 17 -18.27 -15.16 7.45
C SER A 17 -18.36 -13.95 8.37
N ASP A 18 -19.32 -13.99 9.28
CA ASP A 18 -19.44 -13.03 10.37
C ASP A 18 -18.39 -13.27 11.46
N PHE A 19 -18.07 -12.22 12.24
CA PHE A 19 -17.05 -12.25 13.28
C PHE A 19 -17.36 -13.26 14.42
N ASP A 20 -18.60 -13.67 14.61
CA ASP A 20 -19.00 -14.69 15.58
C ASP A 20 -18.68 -16.13 15.12
N ASN A 21 -18.38 -16.32 13.85
CA ASN A 21 -18.04 -17.61 13.27
C ASN A 21 -16.70 -18.14 13.84
N GLU A 22 -16.64 -19.42 14.16
CA GLU A 22 -15.44 -20.03 14.75
C GLU A 22 -14.22 -19.98 13.81
N ASN A 23 -14.42 -20.15 12.50
CA ASN A 23 -13.32 -20.05 11.53
C ASN A 23 -12.79 -18.61 11.46
N TYR A 24 -13.66 -17.60 11.53
CA TYR A 24 -13.24 -16.20 11.62
C TYR A 24 -12.37 -15.99 12.87
N LYS A 25 -12.80 -16.46 14.04
CA LYS A 25 -12.07 -16.33 15.30
C LYS A 25 -10.71 -17.02 15.26
N ASN A 26 -10.63 -18.19 14.63
CA ASN A 26 -9.39 -18.94 14.51
C ASN A 26 -8.38 -18.19 13.62
N VAL A 27 -8.80 -17.72 12.45
CA VAL A 27 -7.96 -16.91 11.55
C VAL A 27 -7.52 -15.62 12.25
N SER A 28 -8.40 -14.97 13.00
CA SER A 28 -8.03 -13.76 13.76
C SER A 28 -6.92 -14.03 14.79
N LYS A 29 -6.96 -15.17 15.47
CA LYS A 29 -5.90 -15.59 16.41
C LYS A 29 -4.57 -15.89 15.70
N GLU A 30 -4.62 -16.50 14.51
CA GLU A 30 -3.42 -16.76 13.68
C GLU A 30 -2.78 -15.44 13.23
N ILE A 31 -3.57 -14.48 12.75
CA ILE A 31 -3.10 -13.14 12.35
C ILE A 31 -2.47 -12.44 13.55
N LYS A 32 -3.14 -12.44 14.71
CA LYS A 32 -2.59 -11.87 15.95
C LYS A 32 -1.23 -12.48 16.27
N LYS A 33 -1.14 -13.80 16.30
CA LYS A 33 0.11 -14.51 16.62
C LYS A 33 1.23 -14.14 15.64
N ALA A 34 0.97 -14.16 14.34
CA ALA A 34 1.95 -13.79 13.32
C ALA A 34 2.41 -12.33 13.47
N SER A 35 1.48 -11.42 13.77
CA SER A 35 1.78 -10.00 13.98
C SER A 35 2.66 -9.76 15.20
N GLU A 36 2.43 -10.46 16.32
CA GLU A 36 3.18 -10.30 17.57
C GLU A 36 4.56 -10.98 17.52
N GLU A 37 4.64 -12.18 16.95
CA GLU A 37 5.88 -12.98 16.95
C GLU A 37 6.85 -12.58 15.83
N ILE A 38 6.33 -12.27 14.63
CA ILE A 38 7.13 -12.06 13.43
C ILE A 38 6.98 -10.63 12.91
N GLY A 39 5.77 -10.06 12.97
CA GLY A 39 5.40 -8.76 12.41
C GLY A 39 5.03 -8.83 10.92
N PHE A 40 5.12 -10.01 10.29
CA PHE A 40 4.82 -10.24 8.88
C PHE A 40 4.07 -11.57 8.69
N PHE A 41 3.15 -11.56 7.74
CA PHE A 41 2.48 -12.76 7.24
C PHE A 41 2.01 -12.53 5.80
N THR A 42 1.84 -13.59 5.03
CA THR A 42 1.20 -13.54 3.72
C THR A 42 -0.23 -14.01 3.82
N VAL A 43 -1.09 -13.52 2.93
CA VAL A 43 -2.52 -13.89 2.91
C VAL A 43 -2.93 -14.50 1.58
N THR A 44 -3.81 -15.48 1.66
CA THR A 44 -4.55 -16.05 0.53
C THR A 44 -6.04 -15.96 0.79
N GLY A 45 -6.88 -16.21 -0.22
CA GLY A 45 -8.34 -16.15 -0.05
C GLY A 45 -8.91 -14.74 0.17
N HIS A 46 -8.16 -13.69 -0.18
CA HIS A 46 -8.49 -12.28 0.07
C HIS A 46 -9.61 -11.70 -0.83
N GLY A 47 -10.11 -12.44 -1.81
CA GLY A 47 -11.25 -12.06 -2.65
C GLY A 47 -10.95 -11.02 -3.77
N ILE A 48 -9.76 -10.44 -3.83
CA ILE A 48 -9.39 -9.53 -4.92
C ILE A 48 -8.96 -10.37 -6.12
N SER A 49 -9.64 -10.20 -7.27
CA SER A 49 -9.38 -11.03 -8.44
C SER A 49 -8.02 -10.71 -9.10
N ASN A 50 -7.37 -11.73 -9.65
CA ASN A 50 -6.13 -11.55 -10.42
C ASN A 50 -6.31 -10.58 -11.58
N THR A 51 -7.46 -10.60 -12.26
CA THR A 51 -7.79 -9.68 -13.36
C THR A 51 -7.75 -8.22 -12.90
N LYS A 52 -8.28 -7.93 -11.70
CA LYS A 52 -8.21 -6.57 -11.12
C LYS A 52 -6.77 -6.15 -10.85
N ILE A 53 -5.97 -7.04 -10.27
CA ILE A 53 -4.54 -6.79 -9.99
C ILE A 53 -3.77 -6.58 -11.30
N GLU A 54 -3.98 -7.42 -12.31
CA GLU A 54 -3.29 -7.31 -13.60
C GLU A 54 -3.66 -6.03 -14.33
N LYS A 55 -4.94 -5.62 -14.31
CA LYS A 55 -5.39 -4.34 -14.87
C LYS A 55 -4.72 -3.16 -14.19
N LEU A 56 -4.65 -3.16 -12.87
CA LEU A 56 -3.92 -2.15 -12.09
C LEU A 56 -2.45 -2.09 -12.49
N LEU A 57 -1.75 -3.23 -12.47
CA LEU A 57 -0.31 -3.28 -12.80
C LEU A 57 -0.04 -2.83 -14.24
N SER A 58 -0.91 -3.18 -15.18
CA SER A 58 -0.80 -2.71 -16.58
C SER A 58 -0.95 -1.18 -16.65
N THR A 59 -1.94 -0.62 -15.95
CA THR A 59 -2.18 0.82 -15.88
C THR A 59 -0.98 1.55 -15.28
N CYS A 60 -0.43 1.05 -14.19
CA CYS A 60 0.75 1.63 -13.54
C CYS A 60 2.01 1.51 -14.40
N ARG A 61 2.22 0.38 -15.08
CA ARG A 61 3.36 0.23 -16.01
C ARG A 61 3.29 1.28 -17.12
N HIS A 62 2.12 1.52 -17.70
CA HIS A 62 1.95 2.56 -18.73
C HIS A 62 2.42 3.93 -18.21
N PHE A 63 2.11 4.27 -16.97
CA PHE A 63 2.61 5.49 -16.33
C PHE A 63 4.14 5.47 -16.18
N PHE A 64 4.73 4.46 -15.56
CA PHE A 64 6.16 4.45 -15.27
C PHE A 64 7.03 4.40 -16.53
N TYR A 65 6.53 3.82 -17.62
CA TYR A 65 7.20 3.82 -18.93
C TYR A 65 6.90 5.05 -19.78
N SER A 66 6.08 5.99 -19.32
CA SER A 66 5.90 7.27 -20.01
C SER A 66 7.15 8.15 -19.85
N SER A 67 7.21 9.24 -20.62
CA SER A 67 8.36 10.15 -20.54
C SER A 67 8.45 10.83 -19.16
N ASP A 68 9.67 11.20 -18.72
CA ASP A 68 9.87 11.94 -17.49
C ASP A 68 9.09 13.26 -17.49
N LYS A 69 8.97 13.90 -18.65
CA LYS A 69 8.16 15.11 -18.81
C LYS A 69 6.68 14.86 -18.44
N GLU A 70 6.12 13.71 -18.80
CA GLU A 70 4.74 13.37 -18.44
C GLU A 70 4.62 13.02 -16.96
N LYS A 71 5.56 12.23 -16.43
CA LYS A 71 5.56 11.86 -15.01
C LYS A 71 5.71 13.07 -14.08
N LEU A 72 6.60 14.01 -14.45
CA LEU A 72 6.85 15.21 -13.67
C LEU A 72 5.67 16.19 -13.61
N LYS A 73 4.68 16.09 -14.51
CA LYS A 73 3.46 16.91 -14.41
C LYS A 73 2.71 16.74 -13.10
N ILE A 74 2.79 15.56 -12.53
CA ILE A 74 2.11 15.19 -11.29
C ILE A 74 3.09 15.00 -10.11
N ALA A 75 4.32 15.45 -10.27
CA ALA A 75 5.27 15.40 -9.16
C ALA A 75 4.93 16.45 -8.10
N PRO A 76 5.20 16.18 -6.81
CA PRO A 76 5.08 17.19 -5.76
C PRO A 76 5.89 18.46 -6.02
N LYS A 77 5.53 19.54 -5.32
CA LYS A 77 6.12 20.88 -5.44
C LYS A 77 7.66 20.91 -5.46
N LYS A 78 8.29 19.97 -4.78
CA LYS A 78 9.76 19.82 -4.77
C LYS A 78 10.34 19.64 -6.18
N TRP A 79 9.62 18.97 -7.09
CA TRP A 79 10.05 18.65 -8.46
C TRP A 79 9.21 19.34 -9.53
N ASN A 80 8.02 19.83 -9.17
CA ASN A 80 7.12 20.57 -10.04
C ASN A 80 6.63 21.84 -9.34
N PRO A 81 7.27 23.01 -9.56
CA PRO A 81 6.89 24.26 -8.91
C PRO A 81 5.47 24.75 -9.22
N ASN A 82 4.82 24.18 -10.25
CA ASN A 82 3.49 24.58 -10.70
C ASN A 82 2.37 23.86 -9.95
N THR A 83 2.68 23.03 -8.94
CA THR A 83 1.70 22.37 -8.09
C THR A 83 1.90 22.75 -6.63
N ASP A 84 0.84 22.67 -5.84
CA ASP A 84 0.90 22.86 -4.39
C ASP A 84 0.93 21.53 -3.62
N THR A 85 0.83 20.38 -4.31
CA THR A 85 0.90 19.07 -3.66
C THR A 85 2.30 18.81 -3.09
N VAL A 86 2.34 18.16 -1.93
CA VAL A 86 3.58 17.84 -1.20
C VAL A 86 3.72 16.33 -1.01
N TYR A 87 2.61 15.64 -0.77
CA TYR A 87 2.59 14.23 -0.35
C TYR A 87 2.01 13.28 -1.39
N ARG A 88 1.44 13.79 -2.49
CA ARG A 88 0.78 12.98 -3.52
C ARG A 88 1.42 13.20 -4.88
N GLY A 89 1.38 12.17 -5.71
CA GLY A 89 1.90 12.19 -7.06
C GLY A 89 3.20 11.41 -7.23
N TYR A 90 3.94 11.76 -8.25
CA TYR A 90 5.13 11.05 -8.69
C TYR A 90 6.40 11.52 -7.95
N PHE A 91 7.09 10.57 -7.37
CA PHE A 91 8.40 10.76 -6.75
C PHE A 91 9.47 10.21 -7.69
N PRO A 92 10.29 11.07 -8.30
CA PRO A 92 11.37 10.65 -9.19
C PRO A 92 12.36 9.73 -8.48
N SER A 93 13.12 8.99 -9.30
CA SER A 93 14.13 8.04 -8.83
C SER A 93 15.01 8.62 -7.72
N SER A 94 15.11 7.84 -6.64
CA SER A 94 16.09 8.04 -5.57
C SER A 94 17.47 7.56 -6.00
N VAL A 95 18.46 7.72 -5.14
CA VAL A 95 19.84 7.24 -5.34
C VAL A 95 19.89 5.77 -5.78
N ASN A 96 18.94 4.95 -5.31
CA ASN A 96 18.84 3.52 -5.63
C ASN A 96 17.97 3.21 -6.85
N GLY A 97 17.58 4.22 -7.63
CA GLY A 97 16.82 4.04 -8.87
C GLY A 97 15.32 3.77 -8.69
N LYS A 98 14.82 3.65 -7.46
CA LYS A 98 13.39 3.44 -7.19
C LYS A 98 12.57 4.68 -7.51
N GLU A 99 11.52 4.53 -8.31
CA GLU A 99 10.50 5.54 -8.53
C GLU A 99 9.24 5.22 -7.71
N GLY A 100 8.52 6.25 -7.29
CA GLY A 100 7.28 6.09 -6.51
C GLY A 100 6.12 6.86 -7.11
N LEU A 101 4.91 6.35 -6.89
CA LEU A 101 3.67 7.09 -7.17
C LEU A 101 2.72 6.90 -5.99
N ASP A 102 2.36 8.00 -5.33
CA ASP A 102 1.50 8.03 -4.17
C ASP A 102 0.13 8.57 -4.52
N ILE A 103 -0.89 7.80 -4.19
CA ILE A 103 -2.30 8.11 -4.42
C ILE A 103 -3.03 8.08 -3.08
N GLY A 104 -3.77 9.13 -2.80
CA GLY A 104 -4.63 9.25 -1.63
C GLY A 104 -6.02 8.68 -1.84
N ASP A 105 -6.88 8.91 -0.84
CA ASP A 105 -8.27 8.46 -0.91
C ASP A 105 -9.01 9.09 -2.10
N PRO A 106 -9.60 8.30 -3.02
CA PRO A 106 -10.32 8.82 -4.17
C PRO A 106 -11.60 9.58 -3.82
N LEU A 107 -12.10 9.49 -2.58
CA LEU A 107 -13.22 10.30 -2.13
C LEU A 107 -12.85 11.76 -1.83
N LEU A 108 -11.54 12.09 -1.78
CA LEU A 108 -11.13 13.49 -1.66
C LEU A 108 -11.39 14.23 -2.98
N SER A 109 -12.09 15.31 -2.91
CA SER A 109 -12.42 16.17 -4.06
C SER A 109 -12.14 17.64 -3.76
N ASN A 110 -12.02 18.46 -4.81
CA ASN A 110 -11.84 19.89 -4.68
C ASN A 110 -13.01 20.61 -3.96
N ASP A 111 -14.17 19.99 -3.90
CA ASP A 111 -15.33 20.54 -3.17
C ASP A 111 -15.13 20.49 -1.64
N MET A 112 -14.15 19.70 -1.17
CA MET A 112 -13.80 19.59 0.26
C MET A 112 -12.71 20.59 0.68
N LYS A 113 -12.65 21.78 0.08
CA LYS A 113 -11.59 22.79 0.28
C LYS A 113 -11.31 23.10 1.75
N ASP A 114 -12.36 23.26 2.56
CA ASP A 114 -12.22 23.58 3.98
C ASP A 114 -11.57 22.43 4.77
N LEU A 115 -11.92 21.19 4.45
CA LEU A 115 -11.31 20.00 5.03
C LEU A 115 -9.86 19.87 4.60
N LEU A 116 -9.60 20.00 3.31
CA LEU A 116 -8.24 19.91 2.73
C LEU A 116 -7.30 20.95 3.34
N ALA A 117 -7.77 22.20 3.49
CA ALA A 117 -6.97 23.28 4.05
C ALA A 117 -6.60 23.07 5.52
N LYS A 118 -7.53 22.52 6.32
CA LYS A 118 -7.33 22.29 7.77
C LYS A 118 -6.50 21.06 8.05
N GLU A 119 -6.74 19.98 7.33
CA GLU A 119 -6.20 18.65 7.64
C GLU A 119 -5.00 18.27 6.75
N LYS A 120 -4.58 19.15 5.84
CA LYS A 120 -3.49 18.91 4.86
C LYS A 120 -3.70 17.66 3.99
N PHE A 121 -4.95 17.30 3.73
CA PHE A 121 -5.26 16.28 2.73
C PHE A 121 -5.05 16.84 1.33
N GLU A 122 -4.65 15.98 0.41
CA GLU A 122 -4.38 16.36 -0.98
C GLU A 122 -5.24 15.52 -1.92
N VAL A 123 -5.86 16.18 -2.87
CA VAL A 123 -6.61 15.54 -3.96
C VAL A 123 -5.64 14.84 -4.91
N ASN A 124 -6.05 13.69 -5.44
CA ASN A 124 -5.27 13.00 -6.45
C ASN A 124 -5.18 13.81 -7.74
N HIS A 125 -4.06 13.69 -8.43
CA HIS A 125 -3.89 14.28 -9.76
C HIS A 125 -4.78 13.60 -10.80
N ASP A 126 -5.31 14.40 -11.73
CA ASP A 126 -5.96 13.85 -12.91
C ASP A 126 -4.92 13.23 -13.87
N MET A 127 -5.10 11.97 -14.16
CA MET A 127 -4.24 11.17 -15.02
C MET A 127 -4.92 10.74 -16.32
N SER A 128 -6.10 11.27 -16.61
CA SER A 128 -6.90 10.94 -17.79
C SER A 128 -6.18 11.24 -19.12
N TYR A 129 -5.23 12.19 -19.09
CA TYR A 129 -4.41 12.53 -20.25
C TYR A 129 -3.44 11.41 -20.68
N LEU A 130 -3.07 10.51 -19.76
CA LEU A 130 -2.25 9.33 -20.08
C LEU A 130 -3.11 8.10 -20.36
N ASN A 131 -4.15 7.90 -19.59
CA ASN A 131 -5.07 6.79 -19.73
C ASN A 131 -6.48 7.21 -19.28
N PRO A 132 -7.46 7.27 -20.19
CA PRO A 132 -8.84 7.66 -19.82
C PRO A 132 -9.49 6.77 -18.76
N GLU A 133 -9.05 5.51 -18.64
CA GLU A 133 -9.56 4.58 -17.63
C GLU A 133 -8.81 4.66 -16.29
N TRP A 134 -7.78 5.52 -16.20
CA TRP A 134 -6.91 5.60 -15.02
C TRP A 134 -7.71 5.69 -13.73
N GLN A 135 -8.54 6.71 -13.62
CA GLN A 135 -9.29 7.00 -12.39
C GLN A 135 -10.14 5.80 -11.98
N MET A 136 -10.89 5.23 -12.91
CA MET A 136 -11.76 4.09 -12.65
C MET A 136 -10.96 2.87 -12.13
N VAL A 137 -9.82 2.57 -12.73
CA VAL A 137 -8.98 1.42 -12.35
C VAL A 137 -8.39 1.62 -10.96
N ILE A 138 -7.91 2.83 -10.68
CA ILE A 138 -7.30 3.16 -9.38
C ILE A 138 -8.34 3.16 -8.27
N ASP A 139 -9.48 3.79 -8.50
CA ASP A 139 -10.56 3.88 -7.50
C ASP A 139 -11.11 2.48 -7.16
N ASP A 140 -11.33 1.65 -8.18
CA ASP A 140 -11.81 0.28 -8.00
C ASP A 140 -10.83 -0.57 -7.17
N TYR A 141 -9.52 -0.44 -7.44
CA TYR A 141 -8.51 -1.15 -6.65
C TYR A 141 -8.35 -0.55 -5.26
N TYR A 142 -8.27 0.79 -5.15
CA TYR A 142 -8.14 1.45 -3.85
C TYR A 142 -9.26 1.04 -2.90
N ASN A 143 -10.51 1.07 -3.37
CA ASN A 143 -11.65 0.66 -2.57
C ASN A 143 -11.53 -0.82 -2.14
N SER A 144 -11.17 -1.70 -3.06
CA SER A 144 -11.02 -3.14 -2.75
C SER A 144 -9.93 -3.41 -1.72
N ILE A 145 -8.78 -2.74 -1.81
CA ILE A 145 -7.67 -2.94 -0.86
C ILE A 145 -7.95 -2.26 0.48
N PHE A 146 -8.65 -1.13 0.48
CA PHE A 146 -9.12 -0.48 1.70
C PHE A 146 -10.09 -1.38 2.47
N ASP A 147 -11.08 -1.95 1.79
CA ASP A 147 -12.04 -2.87 2.38
C ASP A 147 -11.37 -4.13 2.94
N LEU A 148 -10.37 -4.67 2.23
CA LEU A 148 -9.54 -5.76 2.74
C LEU A 148 -8.78 -5.34 4.01
N GLY A 149 -8.18 -4.15 4.01
CA GLY A 149 -7.51 -3.57 5.17
C GLY A 149 -8.43 -3.46 6.38
N MET A 150 -9.66 -2.97 6.17
CA MET A 150 -10.67 -2.88 7.23
C MET A 150 -11.03 -4.25 7.80
N LYS A 151 -11.19 -5.28 6.96
CA LYS A 151 -11.47 -6.66 7.41
C LYS A 151 -10.32 -7.22 8.25
N LEU A 152 -9.09 -7.05 7.79
CA LEU A 152 -7.90 -7.46 8.55
C LEU A 152 -7.80 -6.72 9.89
N PHE A 153 -8.05 -5.42 9.89
CA PHE A 153 -7.98 -4.62 11.12
C PHE A 153 -9.10 -4.99 12.10
N LYS A 154 -10.32 -5.20 11.62
CA LYS A 154 -11.44 -5.70 12.44
C LYS A 154 -11.13 -7.08 13.03
N SER A 155 -10.48 -7.97 12.26
CA SER A 155 -10.08 -9.27 12.77
C SER A 155 -9.07 -9.17 13.91
N ILE A 156 -8.10 -8.26 13.80
CA ILE A 156 -7.13 -7.99 14.87
C ILE A 156 -7.85 -7.44 16.11
N ILE A 157 -8.72 -6.43 15.94
CA ILE A 157 -9.48 -5.86 17.06
C ILE A 157 -10.33 -6.93 17.76
N SER A 158 -10.99 -7.82 17.00
CA SER A 158 -11.89 -8.83 17.55
C SER A 158 -11.25 -9.78 18.58
N VAL A 159 -9.91 -9.91 18.53
CA VAL A 159 -9.17 -10.72 19.51
C VAL A 159 -8.97 -10.00 20.84
N TYR A 160 -9.01 -8.66 20.82
CA TYR A 160 -8.77 -7.84 22.03
C TYR A 160 -10.06 -7.21 22.57
N SER A 161 -11.08 -7.04 21.76
CA SER A 161 -12.32 -6.36 22.09
C SER A 161 -13.50 -6.95 21.33
N SER A 162 -14.65 -7.03 21.98
CA SER A 162 -15.90 -7.32 21.30
C SER A 162 -16.45 -6.15 20.48
N ASN A 163 -15.91 -4.95 20.69
CA ASN A 163 -16.30 -3.74 19.96
C ASN A 163 -15.43 -3.58 18.70
N ILE A 164 -15.83 -4.24 17.62
CA ILE A 164 -15.15 -4.16 16.32
C ILE A 164 -15.42 -2.83 15.58
N ASP A 165 -16.42 -2.06 16.00
CA ASP A 165 -16.73 -0.74 15.42
C ASP A 165 -15.61 0.28 15.67
N LEU A 166 -14.69 -0.01 16.59
CA LEU A 166 -13.47 0.78 16.78
C LEU A 166 -12.67 0.95 15.48
N ALA A 167 -12.70 -0.04 14.58
CA ALA A 167 -12.06 0.07 13.29
C ALA A 167 -12.71 1.16 12.41
N ASP A 168 -14.04 1.17 12.34
CA ASP A 168 -14.79 2.14 11.55
C ASP A 168 -14.63 3.56 12.13
N MET A 169 -14.52 3.68 13.45
CA MET A 169 -14.25 4.97 14.11
C MET A 169 -12.83 5.49 13.83
N ALA A 170 -11.85 4.60 13.70
CA ALA A 170 -10.46 4.96 13.45
C ALA A 170 -10.19 5.35 11.98
N PHE A 171 -10.94 4.78 11.04
CA PHE A 171 -10.71 4.95 9.60
C PHE A 171 -11.91 5.55 8.87
N VAL A 172 -12.31 6.74 9.28
CA VAL A 172 -13.42 7.48 8.67
C VAL A 172 -12.96 8.13 7.36
N ARG A 173 -13.33 7.55 6.22
CA ARG A 173 -13.02 8.12 4.89
C ARG A 173 -13.80 9.41 4.63
N PRO A 174 -13.22 10.37 3.91
CA PRO A 174 -11.85 10.41 3.38
C PRO A 174 -10.81 10.95 4.37
N LYS A 175 -11.12 11.02 5.66
CA LYS A 175 -10.26 11.62 6.71
C LYS A 175 -9.14 10.67 7.16
N THR A 176 -8.59 9.87 6.25
CA THR A 176 -7.46 8.99 6.53
C THR A 176 -6.25 9.42 5.71
N LEU A 177 -5.05 9.16 6.26
CA LEU A 177 -3.80 9.34 5.51
C LEU A 177 -3.39 8.07 4.75
N SER A 178 -4.32 7.13 4.59
CA SER A 178 -4.09 5.89 3.84
C SER A 178 -3.61 6.21 2.43
N THR A 179 -2.54 5.53 2.02
CA THR A 179 -1.86 5.79 0.76
C THR A 179 -1.73 4.50 -0.04
N LEU A 180 -2.16 4.53 -1.28
CA LEU A 180 -1.83 3.52 -2.27
C LEU A 180 -0.52 3.94 -2.93
N ARG A 181 0.57 3.22 -2.62
CA ARG A 181 1.90 3.50 -3.16
C ARG A 181 2.30 2.46 -4.18
N PHE A 182 2.73 2.90 -5.35
CA PHE A 182 3.40 2.08 -6.34
C PHE A 182 4.89 2.34 -6.27
N ASN A 183 5.66 1.28 -6.11
CA ASN A 183 7.12 1.32 -6.19
C ASN A 183 7.53 0.65 -7.50
N PHE A 184 8.27 1.37 -8.32
CA PHE A 184 8.83 0.87 -9.56
C PHE A 184 10.35 0.81 -9.45
N TYR A 185 10.92 -0.35 -9.74
CA TYR A 185 12.35 -0.59 -9.76
C TYR A 185 12.77 -0.86 -11.20
N PRO A 186 13.23 0.16 -11.93
CA PRO A 186 13.69 -0.02 -13.30
C PRO A 186 14.94 -0.91 -13.34
N LYS A 187 15.20 -1.50 -14.50
CA LYS A 187 16.47 -2.19 -14.74
C LYS A 187 17.61 -1.19 -14.54
N GLN A 188 18.56 -1.53 -13.69
CA GLN A 188 19.76 -0.74 -13.47
C GLN A 188 20.85 -1.22 -14.42
N ASP A 189 21.50 -0.30 -15.14
CA ASP A 189 22.68 -0.60 -15.98
C ASP A 189 23.96 -0.58 -15.16
N GLN A 190 23.94 0.05 -14.00
CA GLN A 190 25.03 0.07 -13.04
C GLN A 190 24.65 -0.74 -11.77
N PRO A 191 25.61 -1.34 -11.09
CA PRO A 191 25.36 -1.97 -9.80
C PRO A 191 24.73 -0.98 -8.81
N VAL A 192 23.74 -1.45 -8.06
CA VAL A 192 23.18 -0.69 -6.93
C VAL A 192 24.27 -0.55 -5.87
N GLU A 193 24.45 0.66 -5.33
CA GLU A 193 25.41 0.89 -4.26
C GLU A 193 25.10 0.04 -3.03
N ILE A 194 26.15 -0.45 -2.38
CA ILE A 194 26.00 -1.19 -1.12
C ILE A 194 25.62 -0.21 -0.02
N SER A 195 24.49 -0.46 0.64
CA SER A 195 24.07 0.31 1.79
C SER A 195 25.07 0.17 2.92
N GLU A 196 25.56 1.29 3.47
CA GLU A 196 26.43 1.26 4.65
C GLU A 196 25.72 0.64 5.86
N GLN A 197 24.42 0.86 5.99
CA GLN A 197 23.61 0.33 7.08
C GLN A 197 23.42 -1.19 6.97
N ASP A 198 23.14 -1.69 5.77
CA ASP A 198 22.70 -3.08 5.56
C ASP A 198 23.83 -4.00 5.09
N GLY A 199 24.94 -3.43 4.60
CA GLY A 199 26.09 -4.18 4.06
C GLY A 199 25.79 -4.94 2.76
N VAL A 200 24.63 -4.66 2.13
CA VAL A 200 24.16 -5.29 0.88
C VAL A 200 23.56 -4.24 -0.05
N ALA A 201 23.50 -4.56 -1.34
CA ALA A 201 22.89 -3.71 -2.34
C ALA A 201 21.36 -3.86 -2.28
N LEU A 202 20.65 -2.84 -1.81
CA LEU A 202 19.20 -2.81 -1.71
C LEU A 202 18.62 -1.71 -2.59
N GLY A 203 17.58 -2.02 -3.35
CA GLY A 203 16.80 -1.03 -4.10
C GLY A 203 15.97 -0.11 -3.21
N CYS A 204 15.77 -0.49 -1.96
CA CYS A 204 15.19 0.30 -0.89
C CYS A 204 15.87 -0.10 0.42
N GLU A 205 16.36 0.87 1.16
CA GLU A 205 17.00 0.63 2.45
C GLU A 205 16.06 -0.04 3.45
N THR A 206 16.64 -0.78 4.40
CA THR A 206 15.91 -1.39 5.51
C THR A 206 15.20 -0.31 6.33
N HIS A 207 13.92 -0.46 6.52
CA HIS A 207 13.08 0.50 7.26
C HIS A 207 11.89 -0.21 7.91
N VAL A 208 11.22 0.50 8.77
CA VAL A 208 9.92 0.14 9.32
C VAL A 208 8.89 1.10 8.76
N ASP A 209 7.76 0.58 8.28
CA ASP A 209 6.68 1.42 7.78
C ASP A 209 6.06 2.24 8.91
N SER A 210 5.72 3.48 8.61
CA SER A 210 4.88 4.31 9.47
C SER A 210 3.41 3.92 9.29
N GLY A 211 2.63 4.01 10.36
CA GLY A 211 1.20 3.69 10.32
C GLY A 211 0.85 2.39 11.05
N ILE A 212 -0.37 1.91 10.85
CA ILE A 212 -0.89 0.77 11.60
C ILE A 212 -0.61 -0.55 10.89
N MET A 213 -0.76 -0.57 9.56
CA MET A 213 -0.62 -1.78 8.76
C MET A 213 -0.30 -1.42 7.32
N THR A 214 0.56 -2.21 6.69
CA THR A 214 0.85 -2.16 5.26
C THR A 214 0.40 -3.47 4.61
N ILE A 215 -0.39 -3.36 3.53
CA ILE A 215 -0.73 -4.49 2.66
C ILE A 215 0.11 -4.33 1.40
N LEU A 216 1.01 -5.29 1.17
CA LEU A 216 1.94 -5.25 0.05
C LEU A 216 1.64 -6.35 -0.96
N TYR A 217 1.56 -5.96 -2.23
CA TYR A 217 1.60 -6.89 -3.35
C TYR A 217 2.96 -6.80 -4.04
N GLN A 218 3.59 -7.93 -4.25
CA GLN A 218 4.85 -8.04 -4.99
C GLN A 218 4.62 -8.79 -6.31
N ASP A 219 5.23 -8.33 -7.38
CA ASP A 219 5.21 -9.05 -8.65
C ASP A 219 6.08 -10.34 -8.59
N LYS A 220 6.04 -11.14 -9.68
CA LYS A 220 6.77 -12.41 -9.74
C LYS A 220 8.30 -12.28 -9.78
N LYS A 221 8.85 -11.06 -9.85
CA LYS A 221 10.30 -10.83 -9.80
C LYS A 221 10.86 -11.06 -8.41
N GLY A 222 10.05 -10.85 -7.38
CA GLY A 222 10.50 -10.99 -6.01
C GLY A 222 11.42 -9.84 -5.55
N GLY A 223 12.21 -10.08 -4.51
CA GLY A 223 13.22 -9.15 -4.01
C GLY A 223 12.88 -8.52 -2.66
N LEU A 224 11.65 -8.63 -2.17
CA LEU A 224 11.31 -8.19 -0.82
C LEU A 224 12.04 -9.06 0.20
N GLN A 225 12.67 -8.42 1.18
CA GLN A 225 13.34 -9.09 2.29
C GLN A 225 12.74 -8.61 3.61
N VAL A 226 12.66 -9.50 4.56
CA VAL A 226 12.22 -9.22 5.93
C VAL A 226 13.38 -9.53 6.87
N GLN A 227 13.80 -8.53 7.64
CA GLN A 227 14.85 -8.73 8.64
C GLN A 227 14.29 -9.51 9.82
N ASN A 228 14.97 -10.58 10.19
CA ASN A 228 14.64 -11.32 11.40
C ASN A 228 15.04 -10.52 12.64
N ARG A 229 14.11 -10.32 13.59
CA ARG A 229 14.36 -9.57 14.82
C ARG A 229 15.36 -10.25 15.78
N HIS A 230 15.71 -11.50 15.50
CA HIS A 230 16.53 -12.34 16.39
C HIS A 230 17.92 -12.70 15.81
N THR A 231 18.30 -12.12 14.67
CA THR A 231 19.63 -12.35 14.06
C THR A 231 20.39 -11.04 13.87
#